data_82402501ac273e73cdd088035a8fa54e
#
_entry.id   82402501ac273e73cdd088035a8fa54e
#
_cell.length_a   1.000
_cell.length_b   1.000
_cell.length_c   1.000
_cell.angle_alpha   90.00
_cell.angle_beta   90.00
_cell.angle_gamma   90.00
#
_symmetry.space_group_name_H-M   'P 1'
#
loop_
_entity.id
_entity.type
_entity.pdbx_description
1 polymer ?
#
loop_
_entity_poly.entity_id
_entity_poly.type
_entity_poly.pdbx_seq_one_letter_code
_entity_poly.pdbx_strand_id
1 'polypeptide(L)'
;MKYICWGYIEPGKFEGMTEDERHAVLDECFEHNDHLCANGHVVAELPLQPPETALTLYWKNGKVATTDGPYAETKEQLGGIQILEARDLNHAVQLVSQQPGFKYGLGPIEIRPVMDLSEIIKESEQRRRRKQTA
;
A
#
# COMPACT_ATOMS: atom_id res chain seq x y z
N MET A 1 6.85 5.39 -14.36
CA MET A 1 5.44 5.32 -13.95
C MET A 1 5.35 4.82 -12.51
N LYS A 2 4.42 5.36 -11.77
CA LYS A 2 4.21 4.99 -10.38
C LYS A 2 3.11 3.95 -10.24
N TYR A 3 3.33 3.02 -9.32
CA TYR A 3 2.39 1.97 -8.96
C TYR A 3 2.24 1.93 -7.45
N ILE A 4 1.02 1.70 -6.98
CA ILE A 4 0.78 1.41 -5.57
C ILE A 4 0.70 -0.11 -5.42
N CYS A 5 1.47 -0.64 -4.48
CA CYS A 5 1.42 -2.05 -4.10
C CYS A 5 0.72 -2.15 -2.75
N TRP A 6 -0.39 -2.88 -2.71
CA TRP A 6 -1.18 -3.13 -1.51
C TRP A 6 -0.79 -4.51 -0.99
N GLY A 7 -0.06 -4.54 0.12
CA GLY A 7 0.39 -5.79 0.74
C GLY A 7 -0.62 -6.27 1.77
N TYR A 8 -1.16 -7.46 1.55
CA TYR A 8 -2.11 -8.08 2.46
C TYR A 8 -1.42 -9.15 3.28
N ILE A 9 -1.90 -9.38 4.49
CA ILE A 9 -1.36 -10.40 5.38
C ILE A 9 -2.50 -10.98 6.22
N GLU A 10 -2.45 -12.28 6.46
CA GLU A 10 -3.34 -12.92 7.41
C GLU A 10 -2.91 -12.56 8.83
N PRO A 11 -3.79 -11.95 9.66
CA PRO A 11 -3.45 -11.63 11.04
C PRO A 11 -3.00 -12.88 11.81
N GLY A 12 -1.96 -12.72 12.62
CA GLY A 12 -1.41 -13.83 13.39
C GLY A 12 -0.41 -14.71 12.63
N LYS A 13 -0.08 -14.36 11.39
CA LYS A 13 0.82 -15.16 10.55
C LYS A 13 2.20 -15.40 11.19
N PHE A 14 2.68 -14.45 11.99
CA PHE A 14 3.97 -14.53 12.65
C PHE A 14 3.93 -15.21 14.03
N GLU A 15 2.74 -15.47 14.58
CA GLU A 15 2.61 -15.96 15.95
C GLU A 15 3.22 -17.35 16.17
N GLY A 16 3.27 -18.19 15.15
CA GLY A 16 3.87 -19.51 15.22
C GLY A 16 5.38 -19.55 15.01
N MET A 17 6.00 -18.40 14.74
CA MET A 17 7.44 -18.32 14.46
C MET A 17 8.24 -18.06 15.74
N THR A 18 9.45 -18.64 15.81
CA THR A 18 10.42 -18.26 16.85
C THR A 18 10.92 -16.84 16.60
N GLU A 19 11.53 -16.22 17.59
CA GLU A 19 12.14 -14.89 17.44
C GLU A 19 13.19 -14.88 16.33
N ASP A 20 14.05 -15.90 16.27
CA ASP A 20 15.08 -16.02 15.23
C ASP A 20 14.46 -16.16 13.85
N GLU A 21 13.38 -16.93 13.69
CA GLU A 21 12.65 -17.06 12.43
C GLU A 21 12.05 -15.73 11.99
N ARG A 22 11.43 -14.98 12.89
CA ARG A 22 10.89 -13.64 12.59
C ARG A 22 11.99 -12.67 12.17
N HIS A 23 13.12 -12.67 12.88
CA HIS A 23 14.26 -11.83 12.53
C HIS A 23 14.79 -12.15 11.14
N ALA A 24 14.91 -13.43 10.80
CA ALA A 24 15.36 -13.85 9.48
C ALA A 24 14.45 -13.35 8.36
N VAL A 25 13.14 -13.45 8.53
CA VAL A 25 12.16 -12.95 7.56
C VAL A 25 12.27 -11.44 7.40
N LEU A 26 12.32 -10.71 8.51
CA LEU A 26 12.41 -9.25 8.50
C LEU A 26 13.73 -8.78 7.86
N ASP A 27 14.84 -9.42 8.18
CA ASP A 27 16.15 -9.06 7.63
C ASP A 27 16.18 -9.22 6.12
N GLU A 28 15.63 -10.32 5.58
CA GLU A 28 15.52 -10.51 4.14
C GLU A 28 14.64 -9.44 3.48
N CYS A 29 13.50 -9.12 4.11
CA CYS A 29 12.60 -8.11 3.58
C CYS A 29 13.26 -6.73 3.58
N PHE A 30 13.96 -6.37 4.64
CA PHE A 30 14.64 -5.08 4.73
C PHE A 30 15.79 -4.97 3.73
N GLU A 31 16.59 -6.02 3.57
CA GLU A 31 17.66 -6.05 2.56
C GLU A 31 17.11 -5.87 1.15
N HIS A 32 16.03 -6.57 0.83
CA HIS A 32 15.38 -6.45 -0.46
C HIS A 32 14.85 -5.03 -0.69
N ASN A 33 14.20 -4.44 0.31
CA ASN A 33 13.70 -3.07 0.25
C ASN A 33 14.84 -2.07 0.08
N ASP A 34 15.92 -2.22 0.83
CA ASP A 34 17.10 -1.37 0.70
C ASP A 34 17.67 -1.41 -0.72
N HIS A 35 17.71 -2.59 -1.32
CA HIS A 35 18.18 -2.78 -2.70
C HIS A 35 17.27 -2.05 -3.69
N LEU A 36 15.95 -2.18 -3.55
CA LEU A 36 15.00 -1.48 -4.42
C LEU A 36 15.07 0.04 -4.23
N CYS A 37 15.25 0.52 -3.01
CA CYS A 37 15.42 1.95 -2.72
C CYS A 37 16.70 2.48 -3.36
N ALA A 38 17.81 1.75 -3.24
CA ALA A 38 19.09 2.14 -3.80
C ALA A 38 19.04 2.24 -5.33
N ASN A 39 18.22 1.43 -5.99
CA ASN A 39 18.01 1.46 -7.43
C ASN A 39 16.88 2.39 -7.89
N GLY A 40 16.29 3.15 -6.97
CA GLY A 40 15.26 4.12 -7.30
C GLY A 40 13.88 3.53 -7.58
N HIS A 41 13.65 2.25 -7.27
CA HIS A 41 12.37 1.58 -7.53
C HIS A 41 11.35 1.78 -6.42
N VAL A 42 11.78 1.92 -5.18
CA VAL A 42 10.87 2.21 -4.05
C VAL A 42 10.93 3.69 -3.71
N VAL A 43 9.80 4.36 -3.84
CA VAL A 43 9.64 5.78 -3.49
C VAL A 43 9.27 5.94 -2.03
N ALA A 44 8.41 5.05 -1.53
CA ALA A 44 8.00 5.02 -0.12
C ALA A 44 7.51 3.63 0.24
N GLU A 45 7.67 3.27 1.49
CA GLU A 45 7.13 2.04 2.06
C GLU A 45 6.50 2.36 3.41
N LEU A 46 5.23 1.99 3.57
CA LEU A 46 4.42 2.35 4.72
C LEU A 46 3.80 1.08 5.33
N PRO A 47 4.50 0.43 6.26
CA PRO A 47 3.89 -0.66 7.03
C PRO A 47 2.80 -0.10 7.93
N LEU A 48 1.72 -0.86 8.10
CA LEU A 48 0.58 -0.44 8.90
C LEU A 48 0.55 -1.16 10.24
N GLN A 49 -0.01 -0.51 11.24
CA GLN A 49 -0.35 -1.13 12.51
C GLN A 49 -1.47 -2.16 12.32
N PRO A 50 -1.70 -3.06 13.29
CA PRO A 50 -2.71 -4.11 13.14
C PRO A 50 -4.11 -3.59 12.78
N PRO A 51 -4.93 -4.40 12.08
CA PRO A 51 -6.26 -3.98 11.62
C PRO A 51 -7.19 -3.48 12.74
N GLU A 52 -7.06 -4.00 13.95
CA GLU A 52 -7.86 -3.57 15.10
C GLU A 52 -7.63 -2.11 15.48
N THR A 53 -6.55 -1.48 15.02
CA THR A 53 -6.29 -0.05 15.24
C THR A 53 -7.04 0.84 14.23
N ALA A 54 -7.68 0.24 13.22
CA ALA A 54 -8.35 0.98 12.17
C ALA A 54 -9.62 1.66 12.66
N LEU A 55 -9.97 2.75 11.99
CA LEU A 55 -11.24 3.46 12.16
C LEU A 55 -11.81 3.68 10.76
N THR A 56 -13.06 3.30 10.56
CA THR A 56 -13.73 3.46 9.28
C THR A 56 -14.79 4.54 9.36
N LEU A 57 -14.82 5.46 8.39
CA LEU A 57 -15.80 6.53 8.31
C LEU A 57 -16.81 6.25 7.20
N TYR A 58 -18.09 6.53 7.50
CA TYR A 58 -19.18 6.35 6.55
C TYR A 58 -20.01 7.63 6.44
N TRP A 59 -20.58 7.84 5.29
CA TRP A 59 -21.62 8.83 5.13
C TRP A 59 -22.96 8.16 5.43
N LYS A 60 -23.64 8.59 6.47
CA LYS A 60 -24.90 7.99 6.93
C LYS A 60 -25.85 9.05 7.45
N ASN A 61 -27.07 9.06 6.91
CA ASN A 61 -28.14 9.99 7.36
C ASN A 61 -27.70 11.48 7.32
N GLY A 62 -27.01 11.87 6.25
CA GLY A 62 -26.58 13.26 6.05
C GLY A 62 -25.38 13.69 6.88
N LYS A 63 -24.64 12.78 7.47
CA LYS A 63 -23.45 13.08 8.28
C LYS A 63 -22.43 11.95 8.25
N VAL A 64 -21.21 12.25 8.69
CA VAL A 64 -20.15 11.25 8.84
C VAL A 64 -20.40 10.44 10.12
N ALA A 65 -20.38 9.12 9.97
CA ALA A 65 -20.43 8.17 11.09
C ALA A 65 -19.13 7.39 11.13
N THR A 66 -18.73 6.89 12.28
CA THR A 66 -17.49 6.13 12.45
C THR A 66 -17.79 4.74 13.01
N THR A 67 -16.94 3.77 12.61
CA THR A 67 -16.97 2.41 13.13
C THR A 67 -15.55 1.96 13.40
N ASP A 68 -15.28 1.37 14.55
CA ASP A 68 -13.98 0.80 14.88
C ASP A 68 -13.70 -0.43 14.01
N GLY A 69 -12.45 -0.57 13.59
CA GLY A 69 -12.00 -1.70 12.81
C GLY A 69 -11.89 -1.40 11.32
N PRO A 70 -11.37 -2.37 10.54
CA PRO A 70 -11.18 -2.22 9.09
C PRO A 70 -12.52 -2.25 8.35
N TYR A 71 -12.55 -1.62 7.17
CA TYR A 71 -13.73 -1.60 6.30
C TYR A 71 -14.19 -3.00 5.90
N ALA A 72 -13.24 -3.87 5.55
CA ALA A 72 -13.55 -5.23 5.14
C ALA A 72 -13.01 -6.24 6.18
N GLU A 73 -13.88 -7.13 6.65
CA GLU A 73 -13.51 -8.22 7.55
C GLU A 73 -13.19 -9.46 6.72
N THR A 74 -11.99 -9.48 6.16
CA THR A 74 -11.49 -10.58 5.34
C THR A 74 -10.40 -11.33 6.07
N LYS A 75 -10.08 -12.54 5.59
CA LYS A 75 -9.01 -13.36 6.17
C LYS A 75 -7.66 -12.66 6.07
N GLU A 76 -7.37 -12.10 4.90
CA GLU A 76 -6.19 -11.27 4.68
C GLU A 76 -6.57 -9.81 4.86
N GLN A 77 -5.78 -9.09 5.65
CA GLN A 77 -5.98 -7.66 5.92
C GLN A 77 -4.83 -6.85 5.34
N LEU A 78 -5.10 -5.61 4.97
CA LEU A 78 -4.07 -4.70 4.47
C LEU A 78 -3.02 -4.50 5.57
N GLY A 79 -1.78 -4.88 5.27
CA GLY A 79 -0.66 -4.78 6.21
C GLY A 79 0.37 -3.72 5.86
N GLY A 80 0.37 -3.25 4.61
CA GLY A 80 1.32 -2.23 4.18
C GLY A 80 1.07 -1.74 2.77
N ILE A 81 1.64 -0.58 2.48
CA ILE A 81 1.55 0.07 1.17
C ILE A 81 2.96 0.39 0.71
N GLN A 82 3.24 0.16 -0.57
CA GLN A 82 4.50 0.55 -1.17
C GLN A 82 4.23 1.37 -2.43
N ILE A 83 4.95 2.47 -2.60
CA ILE A 83 4.92 3.25 -3.83
C ILE A 83 6.13 2.86 -4.64
N LEU A 84 5.90 2.31 -5.81
CA LEU A 84 6.91 1.73 -6.69
C LEU A 84 7.08 2.56 -7.95
N GLU A 85 8.31 2.79 -8.37
CA GLU A 85 8.64 3.38 -9.66
C GLU A 85 9.12 2.29 -10.60
N ALA A 86 8.46 2.12 -11.74
CA ALA A 86 8.79 1.11 -12.74
C ALA A 86 8.50 1.64 -14.14
N ARG A 87 9.13 1.03 -15.15
CA ARG A 87 8.95 1.43 -16.55
C ARG A 87 7.54 1.16 -17.06
N ASP A 88 6.99 0.01 -16.67
CA ASP A 88 5.67 -0.45 -17.07
C ASP A 88 5.18 -1.50 -16.06
N LEU A 89 3.98 -2.04 -16.29
CA LEU A 89 3.39 -3.03 -15.40
C LEU A 89 4.21 -4.32 -15.33
N ASN A 90 4.75 -4.78 -16.45
CA ASN A 90 5.60 -5.99 -16.45
C ASN A 90 6.83 -5.81 -15.59
N HIS A 91 7.46 -4.66 -15.65
CA HIS A 91 8.61 -4.33 -14.80
C HIS A 91 8.19 -4.29 -13.32
N ALA A 92 7.07 -3.66 -13.01
CA ALA A 92 6.54 -3.65 -11.64
C ALA A 92 6.30 -5.07 -11.11
N VAL A 93 5.70 -5.93 -11.92
CA VAL A 93 5.46 -7.34 -11.56
C VAL A 93 6.78 -8.07 -11.30
N GLN A 94 7.79 -7.86 -12.14
CA GLN A 94 9.11 -8.47 -11.94
C GLN A 94 9.74 -8.06 -10.63
N LEU A 95 9.67 -6.76 -10.28
CA LEU A 95 10.24 -6.24 -9.04
C LEU A 95 9.49 -6.80 -7.82
N VAL A 96 8.18 -6.78 -7.84
CA VAL A 96 7.35 -7.26 -6.71
C VAL A 96 7.44 -8.78 -6.56
N SER A 97 7.58 -9.51 -7.66
CA SER A 97 7.68 -10.99 -7.62
C SER A 97 8.90 -11.48 -6.84
N GLN A 98 9.91 -10.65 -6.67
CA GLN A 98 11.12 -10.98 -5.92
C GLN A 98 10.98 -10.75 -4.41
N GLN A 99 9.82 -10.31 -3.95
CA GLN A 99 9.55 -10.03 -2.54
C GLN A 99 9.79 -11.28 -1.70
N PRO A 100 10.74 -11.25 -0.73
CA PRO A 100 11.06 -12.43 0.08
C PRO A 100 9.89 -12.94 0.91
N GLY A 101 8.94 -12.07 1.24
CA GLY A 101 7.76 -12.44 2.01
C GLY A 101 6.93 -13.55 1.38
N PHE A 102 6.91 -13.66 0.04
CA PHE A 102 6.11 -14.68 -0.64
C PHE A 102 6.50 -16.11 -0.23
N LYS A 103 7.78 -16.40 -0.09
CA LYS A 103 8.24 -17.74 0.30
C LYS A 103 7.90 -18.10 1.74
N TYR A 104 7.54 -17.10 2.56
CA TYR A 104 7.10 -17.28 3.93
C TYR A 104 5.57 -17.24 4.06
N GLY A 105 4.86 -17.24 2.94
CA GLY A 105 3.40 -17.21 2.92
C GLY A 105 2.78 -15.84 3.20
N LEU A 106 3.56 -14.77 3.07
CA LEU A 106 3.05 -13.41 3.15
C LEU A 106 2.47 -12.99 1.80
N GLY A 107 1.50 -12.13 1.83
CA GLY A 107 0.75 -11.70 0.66
C GLY A 107 -0.71 -12.11 0.75
N PRO A 108 -1.52 -11.85 -0.28
CA PRO A 108 -1.14 -11.40 -1.62
C PRO A 108 -0.71 -9.93 -1.70
N ILE A 109 -0.21 -9.53 -2.86
CA ILE A 109 0.12 -8.14 -3.16
C ILE A 109 -0.63 -7.74 -4.42
N GLU A 110 -1.45 -6.69 -4.31
CA GLU A 110 -2.15 -6.10 -5.43
C GLU A 110 -1.32 -4.93 -5.96
N ILE A 111 -1.15 -4.84 -7.28
CA ILE A 111 -0.42 -3.75 -7.93
C ILE A 111 -1.42 -2.95 -8.75
N ARG A 112 -1.42 -1.62 -8.56
CA ARG A 112 -2.34 -0.76 -9.29
C ARG A 112 -1.61 0.50 -9.77
N PRO A 113 -1.70 0.85 -11.07
CA PRO A 113 -1.07 2.08 -11.56
C PRO A 113 -1.71 3.32 -10.94
N VAL A 114 -0.87 4.31 -10.66
CA VAL A 114 -1.33 5.60 -10.12
C VAL A 114 -1.88 6.43 -11.27
N MET A 115 -3.05 7.02 -11.09
CA MET A 115 -3.66 7.92 -12.06
C MET A 115 -2.98 9.29 -11.99
N ASP A 116 -2.62 9.83 -13.15
CA ASP A 116 -2.12 11.21 -13.26
C ASP A 116 -3.31 12.16 -13.46
N LEU A 117 -3.57 13.00 -12.48
CA LEU A 117 -4.67 13.97 -12.50
C LEU A 117 -4.24 15.38 -12.93
N SER A 118 -3.01 15.57 -13.40
CA SER A 118 -2.43 16.89 -13.69
C SER A 118 -3.33 17.75 -14.56
N GLU A 119 -3.83 17.20 -15.69
CA GLU A 119 -4.69 17.94 -16.61
C GLU A 119 -6.06 18.25 -16.00
N ILE A 120 -6.64 17.30 -15.30
CA ILE A 120 -7.94 17.46 -14.64
C ILE A 120 -7.85 18.55 -13.56
N ILE A 121 -6.78 18.54 -12.78
CA ILE A 121 -6.53 19.55 -11.74
C ILE A 121 -6.41 20.93 -12.38
N LYS A 122 -5.63 21.04 -13.44
CA LYS A 122 -5.41 22.29 -14.17
C LYS A 122 -6.72 22.88 -14.70
N GLU A 123 -7.54 22.07 -15.32
CA GLU A 123 -8.85 22.49 -15.81
C GLU A 123 -9.77 22.94 -14.67
N SER A 124 -9.76 22.19 -13.56
CA SER A 124 -10.53 22.54 -12.38
C SER A 124 -10.08 23.87 -11.77
N GLU A 125 -8.77 24.11 -11.68
CA GLU A 125 -8.21 25.39 -11.20
C GLU A 125 -8.69 26.57 -12.05
N GLN A 126 -8.70 26.40 -13.36
CA GLN A 126 -9.20 27.44 -14.27
C GLN A 126 -10.68 27.76 -14.01
N ARG A 127 -11.52 26.72 -13.86
CA ARG A 127 -12.95 26.90 -13.55
C ARG A 127 -13.17 27.61 -12.22
N ARG A 128 -12.41 27.23 -11.19
CA ARG A 128 -12.53 27.83 -9.85
C ARG A 128 -12.09 29.30 -9.85
N ARG A 129 -11.05 29.65 -10.62
CA ARG A 129 -10.60 31.04 -10.78
C ARG A 129 -11.65 31.91 -11.47
N ARG A 130 -12.30 31.39 -12.55
CA ARG A 130 -13.39 32.10 -13.23
C ARG A 130 -14.56 32.41 -12.30
N LYS A 131 -14.93 31.46 -11.42
CA LYS A 131 -15.98 31.69 -10.42
C LYS A 131 -15.63 32.81 -9.43
N GLN A 132 -14.36 32.94 -9.05
CA GLN A 132 -13.91 33.96 -8.12
C GLN A 132 -13.93 35.35 -8.71
N THR A 133 -13.75 35.49 -10.04
CA THR A 133 -13.70 36.77 -10.73
C THR A 133 -15.03 37.21 -11.35
N ALA A 134 -16.04 36.35 -11.31
CA ALA A 134 -17.36 36.65 -11.85
C ALA A 134 -18.21 37.52 -10.93
#